data_c839125be07371789a4a5b8d0c5efcea
#
_entry.id   c839125be07371789a4a5b8d0c5efcea
#
_cell.length_a   1.000
_cell.length_b   1.000
_cell.length_c   1.000
_cell.angle_alpha   90.00
_cell.angle_beta   90.00
_cell.angle_gamma   90.00
#
_symmetry.space_group_name_H-M   'P 1'
#
loop_
_entity.id
_entity.type
_entity.pdbx_description
1 polymer ?
#
loop_
_entity_poly.entity_id
_entity_poly.type
_entity_poly.pdbx_seq_one_letter_code
_entity_poly.pdbx_strand_id
1 'polypeptide(L)'
;MMTTTNTTVFKRMGRILSLVFSDYNEARVFREAFLRLVIYAVLFIIGYRLNLVFDNVPDGRIFDGYAMAALFCGLSVLSGFMNNMICIGGCLTMLFFMVIKLAISMAIGIIALPICVAYNLYNIVKMGTVLVKSSFLK
;
A
#
# COMPACT_ATOMS: atom_id res chain seq x y z
N MET A 1 -17.35 -36.21 14.22
CA MET A 1 -15.89 -35.95 14.23
C MET A 1 -15.44 -34.70 13.43
N MET A 2 -16.25 -34.16 12.56
CA MET A 2 -15.90 -32.94 11.78
C MET A 2 -16.11 -31.61 12.51
N THR A 3 -16.80 -31.57 13.62
CA THR A 3 -17.14 -30.33 14.35
C THR A 3 -16.04 -29.80 15.29
N THR A 4 -15.15 -30.68 15.76
CA THR A 4 -14.09 -30.32 16.69
C THR A 4 -12.90 -29.65 16.01
N THR A 5 -12.62 -29.94 14.75
CA THR A 5 -11.52 -29.33 14.00
C THR A 5 -11.81 -27.87 13.62
N ASN A 6 -13.07 -27.58 13.29
CA ASN A 6 -13.49 -26.23 12.91
C ASN A 6 -13.44 -25.25 14.10
N THR A 7 -13.82 -25.70 15.30
CA THR A 7 -13.75 -24.86 16.51
C THR A 7 -12.32 -24.51 16.91
N THR A 8 -11.38 -25.42 16.70
CA THR A 8 -9.96 -25.17 17.01
C THR A 8 -9.33 -24.19 16.02
N VAL A 9 -9.67 -24.30 14.73
CA VAL A 9 -9.22 -23.37 13.68
C VAL A 9 -9.81 -21.99 13.91
N PHE A 10 -11.10 -21.92 14.27
CA PHE A 10 -11.78 -20.65 14.55
C PHE A 10 -11.20 -19.93 15.79
N LYS A 11 -10.89 -20.67 16.86
CA LYS A 11 -10.21 -20.15 18.05
C LYS A 11 -8.80 -19.67 17.75
N ARG A 12 -8.04 -20.38 16.91
CA ARG A 12 -6.71 -19.95 16.47
C ARG A 12 -6.77 -18.69 15.62
N MET A 13 -7.72 -18.62 14.70
CA MET A 13 -7.95 -17.46 13.85
C MET A 13 -8.36 -16.23 14.68
N GLY A 14 -9.23 -16.39 15.65
CA GLY A 14 -9.62 -15.34 16.58
C GLY A 14 -8.44 -14.83 17.41
N ARG A 15 -7.54 -15.71 17.85
CA ARG A 15 -6.33 -15.36 18.59
C ARG A 15 -5.33 -14.60 17.71
N ILE A 16 -5.12 -15.04 16.46
CA ILE A 16 -4.28 -14.33 15.49
C ILE A 16 -4.86 -12.96 15.20
N LEU A 17 -6.18 -12.87 15.02
CA LEU A 17 -6.86 -11.60 14.78
C LEU A 17 -6.71 -10.64 15.98
N SER A 18 -6.85 -11.14 17.21
CA SER A 18 -6.65 -10.33 18.41
C SER A 18 -5.20 -9.84 18.58
N LEU A 19 -4.22 -10.65 18.16
CA LEU A 19 -2.81 -10.23 18.15
C LEU A 19 -2.52 -9.17 17.09
N VAL A 20 -3.13 -9.28 15.92
CA VAL A 20 -3.01 -8.26 14.85
C VAL A 20 -3.60 -6.93 15.27
N PHE A 21 -4.68 -6.94 16.08
CA PHE A 21 -5.29 -5.73 16.64
C PHE A 21 -4.69 -5.29 17.99
N SER A 22 -3.69 -6.00 18.50
CA SER A 22 -3.00 -5.59 19.72
C SER A 22 -2.07 -4.39 19.48
N ASP A 23 -1.79 -3.62 20.54
CA ASP A 23 -0.94 -2.43 20.48
C ASP A 23 0.57 -2.73 20.39
N TYR A 24 0.96 -3.96 20.16
CA TYR A 24 2.36 -4.32 19.95
C TYR A 24 2.91 -3.67 18.68
N ASN A 25 4.13 -3.16 18.73
CA ASN A 25 4.81 -2.53 17.60
C ASN A 25 4.85 -3.42 16.35
N GLU A 26 4.99 -4.71 16.51
CA GLU A 26 5.00 -5.69 15.42
C GLU A 26 3.64 -5.80 14.72
N ALA A 27 2.56 -5.83 15.50
CA ALA A 27 1.20 -5.85 14.96
C ALA A 27 0.86 -4.54 14.23
N ARG A 28 1.36 -3.41 14.72
CA ARG A 28 1.21 -2.11 14.10
C ARG A 28 1.89 -2.06 12.74
N VAL A 29 3.14 -2.51 12.66
CA VAL A 29 3.90 -2.58 11.39
C VAL A 29 3.20 -3.49 10.39
N PHE A 30 2.69 -4.63 10.83
CA PHE A 30 1.94 -5.55 9.99
C PHE A 30 0.66 -4.89 9.43
N ARG A 31 -0.12 -4.22 10.28
CA ARG A 31 -1.34 -3.51 9.85
C ARG A 31 -1.04 -2.41 8.84
N GLU A 32 -0.03 -1.60 9.12
CA GLU A 32 0.36 -0.51 8.21
C GLU A 32 0.82 -1.03 6.86
N ALA A 33 1.62 -2.08 6.84
CA ALA A 33 2.07 -2.72 5.61
C ALA A 33 0.90 -3.33 4.82
N PHE A 34 0.00 -4.01 5.51
CA PHE A 34 -1.20 -4.60 4.92
C PHE A 34 -2.13 -3.53 4.33
N LEU A 35 -2.39 -2.44 5.08
CA LEU A 35 -3.21 -1.34 4.59
C LEU A 35 -2.61 -0.68 3.35
N ARG A 36 -1.31 -0.46 3.31
CA ARG A 36 -0.63 0.09 2.13
C ARG A 36 -0.79 -0.80 0.91
N LEU A 37 -0.61 -2.10 1.08
CA LEU A 37 -0.81 -3.05 -0.03
C LEU A 37 -2.25 -3.09 -0.51
N VAL A 38 -3.23 -3.04 0.40
CA VAL A 38 -4.65 -2.96 0.04
C VAL A 38 -4.96 -1.69 -0.74
N ILE A 39 -4.43 -0.55 -0.30
CA ILE A 39 -4.60 0.73 -1.01
C ILE A 39 -4.00 0.65 -2.42
N TYR A 40 -2.80 0.11 -2.59
CA TYR A 40 -2.20 -0.07 -3.91
C TYR A 40 -3.01 -1.01 -4.80
N ALA A 41 -3.52 -2.11 -4.26
CA ALA A 41 -4.39 -3.02 -4.99
C ALA A 41 -5.70 -2.37 -5.43
N VAL A 42 -6.34 -1.62 -4.55
CA VAL A 42 -7.58 -0.87 -4.87
C VAL A 42 -7.32 0.18 -5.94
N LEU A 43 -6.24 0.94 -5.84
CA LEU A 43 -5.87 1.94 -6.85
C LEU A 43 -5.54 1.29 -8.20
N PHE A 44 -4.87 0.15 -8.17
CA PHE A 44 -4.61 -0.62 -9.39
C PHE A 44 -5.91 -1.07 -10.06
N ILE A 45 -6.86 -1.59 -9.30
CA ILE A 45 -8.17 -2.00 -9.81
C ILE A 45 -8.95 -0.81 -10.37
N ILE A 46 -8.93 0.32 -9.68
CA ILE A 46 -9.58 1.56 -10.15
C ILE A 46 -8.96 2.03 -11.46
N GLY A 47 -7.64 2.11 -11.55
CA GLY A 47 -6.94 2.48 -12.78
C GLY A 47 -7.22 1.51 -13.92
N TYR A 48 -7.23 0.21 -13.65
CA TYR A 48 -7.57 -0.83 -14.62
C TYR A 48 -9.00 -0.69 -15.14
N ARG A 49 -9.94 -0.29 -14.29
CA ARG A 49 -11.34 -0.10 -14.68
C ARG A 49 -11.58 1.18 -15.46
N LEU A 50 -10.90 2.25 -15.07
CA LEU A 50 -11.08 3.56 -15.70
C LEU A 50 -10.48 3.65 -17.09
N ASN A 51 -9.32 3.05 -17.33
CA ASN A 51 -8.62 3.01 -18.61
C ASN A 51 -8.62 4.36 -19.35
N LEU A 52 -8.16 5.41 -18.64
CA LEU A 52 -8.31 6.80 -19.09
C LEU A 52 -7.19 7.28 -20.03
N VAL A 53 -5.97 6.76 -19.85
CA VAL A 53 -4.78 7.31 -20.51
C VAL A 53 -4.31 6.43 -21.66
N PHE A 54 -4.33 5.13 -21.51
CA PHE A 54 -3.79 4.16 -22.47
C PHE A 54 -4.87 3.32 -23.17
N ASP A 55 -6.01 3.94 -23.47
CA ASP A 55 -7.14 3.25 -24.10
C ASP A 55 -6.80 2.61 -25.46
N ASN A 56 -5.84 3.19 -26.18
CA ASN A 56 -5.45 2.76 -27.53
C ASN A 56 -4.33 1.69 -27.56
N VAL A 57 -3.84 1.24 -26.39
CA VAL A 57 -2.76 0.25 -26.31
C VAL A 57 -3.33 -1.10 -25.90
N PRO A 58 -2.88 -2.23 -26.50
CA PRO A 58 -3.44 -3.57 -26.20
C PRO A 58 -3.39 -3.93 -24.70
N ASP A 59 -2.36 -3.51 -23.97
CA ASP A 59 -2.24 -3.73 -22.53
C ASP A 59 -2.43 -2.44 -21.68
N GLY A 60 -3.07 -1.43 -22.26
CA GLY A 60 -3.23 -0.11 -21.67
C GLY A 60 -3.88 -0.11 -20.28
N ARG A 61 -4.80 -1.03 -20.03
CA ARG A 61 -5.47 -1.16 -18.74
C ARG A 61 -4.52 -1.50 -17.58
N ILE A 62 -3.54 -2.36 -17.85
CA ILE A 62 -2.52 -2.74 -16.85
C ILE A 62 -1.61 -1.54 -16.57
N PHE A 63 -1.24 -0.81 -17.62
CA PHE A 63 -0.43 0.40 -17.48
C PHE A 63 -1.16 1.50 -16.72
N ASP A 64 -2.45 1.69 -16.95
CA ASP A 64 -3.27 2.65 -16.21
C ASP A 64 -3.41 2.28 -14.74
N GLY A 65 -3.63 1.02 -14.43
CA GLY A 65 -3.64 0.52 -13.06
C GLY A 65 -2.30 0.74 -12.36
N TYR A 66 -1.21 0.40 -13.04
CA TYR A 66 0.14 0.60 -12.52
C TYR A 66 0.47 2.09 -12.33
N ALA A 67 0.10 2.94 -13.28
CA ALA A 67 0.33 4.38 -13.19
C ALA A 67 -0.42 5.01 -12.01
N MET A 68 -1.67 4.62 -11.77
CA MET A 68 -2.43 5.10 -10.61
C MET A 68 -1.79 4.70 -9.28
N ALA A 69 -1.41 3.43 -9.15
CA ALA A 69 -0.72 2.95 -7.95
C ALA A 69 0.65 3.61 -7.76
N ALA A 70 1.40 3.80 -8.85
CA ALA A 70 2.69 4.47 -8.86
C ALA A 70 2.57 5.95 -8.45
N LEU A 71 1.55 6.64 -8.94
CA LEU A 71 1.29 8.03 -8.59
C LEU A 71 1.04 8.18 -7.08
N PHE A 72 0.24 7.31 -6.50
CA PHE A 72 -0.02 7.33 -5.06
C PHE A 72 1.23 6.99 -4.24
N CYS A 73 1.99 5.99 -4.67
CA CYS A 73 3.26 5.61 -4.02
C CYS A 73 4.26 6.77 -4.07
N GLY A 74 4.41 7.40 -5.24
CA GLY A 74 5.29 8.54 -5.43
C GLY A 74 4.88 9.77 -4.60
N LEU A 75 3.58 10.06 -4.52
CA LEU A 75 3.06 11.13 -3.67
C LEU A 75 3.34 10.87 -2.20
N SER A 76 3.22 9.62 -1.75
CA SER A 76 3.53 9.22 -0.38
C SER A 76 5.01 9.42 -0.04
N VAL A 77 5.90 9.05 -0.96
CA VAL A 77 7.34 9.26 -0.81
C VAL A 77 7.68 10.76 -0.84
N LEU A 78 7.10 11.48 -1.79
CA LEU A 78 7.38 12.91 -1.99
C LEU A 78 6.81 13.78 -0.88
N SER A 79 5.68 13.40 -0.28
CA SER A 79 5.09 14.14 0.84
C SER A 79 6.01 14.16 2.06
N GLY A 80 6.77 13.10 2.29
CA GLY A 80 7.80 13.07 3.32
C GLY A 80 8.97 14.03 3.05
N PHE A 81 9.27 14.28 1.78
CA PHE A 81 10.40 15.14 1.37
C PHE A 81 10.04 16.63 1.26
N MET A 82 8.82 16.94 0.82
CA MET A 82 8.41 18.30 0.45
C MET A 82 7.46 18.99 1.44
N ASN A 83 7.35 18.47 2.65
CA ASN A 83 6.46 19.06 3.66
C ASN A 83 6.84 20.50 4.07
N ASN A 84 8.04 20.93 3.72
CA ASN A 84 8.57 22.26 4.05
C ASN A 84 8.56 23.25 2.88
N MET A 85 8.07 22.88 1.70
CA MET A 85 7.91 23.84 0.62
C MET A 85 6.65 24.68 0.84
N ILE A 86 6.83 25.79 1.51
CA ILE A 86 5.82 26.84 1.64
C ILE A 86 5.66 27.47 0.25
N CYS A 87 4.47 27.38 -0.33
CA CYS A 87 4.14 28.09 -1.56
C CYS A 87 4.10 29.60 -1.31
N ILE A 88 5.21 30.25 -1.53
CA ILE A 88 5.30 31.72 -1.57
C ILE A 88 4.99 32.13 -3.00
N GLY A 89 3.74 32.45 -3.29
CA GLY A 89 3.32 32.89 -4.61
C GLY A 89 1.81 32.80 -4.81
N GLY A 90 1.27 33.42 -5.84
CA GLY A 90 -0.14 33.42 -6.17
C GLY A 90 -0.68 32.02 -6.57
N CYS A 91 -1.99 31.92 -6.73
CA CYS A 91 -2.69 30.68 -7.12
C CYS A 91 -2.10 29.97 -8.35
N LEU A 92 -1.62 30.74 -9.33
CA LEU A 92 -1.04 30.21 -10.56
C LEU A 92 0.29 29.48 -10.31
N THR A 93 1.13 30.03 -9.44
CA THR A 93 2.40 29.42 -9.02
C THR A 93 2.15 28.12 -8.25
N MET A 94 1.13 28.10 -7.39
CA MET A 94 0.72 26.91 -6.65
C MET A 94 0.27 25.78 -7.57
N LEU A 95 -0.52 26.09 -8.59
CA LEU A 95 -0.96 25.12 -9.61
C LEU A 95 0.21 24.56 -10.41
N PHE A 96 1.14 25.41 -10.81
CA PHE A 96 2.35 25.01 -11.53
C PHE A 96 3.23 24.06 -10.71
N PHE A 97 3.45 24.37 -9.43
CA PHE A 97 4.15 23.47 -8.51
C PHE A 97 3.42 22.15 -8.27
N MET A 98 2.09 22.17 -8.21
CA MET A 98 1.30 20.95 -8.12
C MET A 98 1.50 20.03 -9.33
N VAL A 99 1.47 20.57 -10.54
CA VAL A 99 1.68 19.80 -11.77
C VAL A 99 3.09 19.21 -11.82
N ILE A 100 4.11 19.99 -11.49
CA ILE A 100 5.50 19.51 -11.40
C ILE A 100 5.62 18.41 -10.33
N LYS A 101 5.01 18.61 -9.17
CA LYS A 101 4.99 17.63 -8.09
C LYS A 101 4.35 16.30 -8.54
N LEU A 102 3.26 16.37 -9.27
CA LEU A 102 2.60 15.18 -9.83
C LEU A 102 3.48 14.46 -10.85
N ALA A 103 4.12 15.19 -11.75
CA ALA A 103 5.01 14.61 -12.75
C ALA A 103 6.22 13.91 -12.12
N ILE A 104 6.87 14.55 -11.17
CA ILE A 104 8.00 13.98 -10.42
C ILE A 104 7.54 12.78 -9.58
N SER A 105 6.39 12.90 -8.94
CA SER A 105 5.78 11.82 -8.17
C SER A 105 5.50 10.58 -9.01
N MET A 106 5.01 10.76 -10.23
CA MET A 106 4.76 9.65 -11.15
C MET A 106 6.06 8.96 -11.57
N ALA A 107 7.09 9.73 -11.91
CA ALA A 107 8.40 9.20 -12.28
C ALA A 107 9.05 8.42 -11.13
N ILE A 108 9.04 8.99 -9.93
CA ILE A 108 9.55 8.32 -8.71
C ILE A 108 8.70 7.09 -8.37
N GLY A 109 7.38 7.20 -8.50
CA GLY A 109 6.45 6.13 -8.18
C GLY A 109 6.62 4.90 -9.06
N ILE A 110 6.92 5.06 -10.33
CA ILE A 110 7.19 3.95 -11.26
C ILE A 110 8.37 3.09 -10.78
N ILE A 111 9.39 3.74 -10.25
CA ILE A 111 10.58 3.06 -9.71
C ILE A 111 10.36 2.60 -8.26
N ALA A 112 9.72 3.43 -7.46
CA ALA A 112 9.51 3.18 -6.04
C ALA A 112 8.44 2.12 -5.76
N LEU A 113 7.44 2.00 -6.63
CA LEU A 113 6.32 1.07 -6.43
C LEU A 113 6.77 -0.39 -6.23
N PRO A 114 7.58 -1.00 -7.12
CA PRO A 114 8.02 -2.37 -6.92
C PRO A 114 8.86 -2.54 -5.65
N ILE A 115 9.67 -1.54 -5.31
CA ILE A 115 10.47 -1.54 -4.07
C ILE A 115 9.57 -1.46 -2.84
N CYS A 116 8.59 -0.57 -2.84
CA CYS A 116 7.62 -0.43 -1.75
C CYS A 116 6.76 -1.69 -1.58
N VAL A 117 6.31 -2.29 -2.68
CA VAL A 117 5.53 -3.54 -2.63
C VAL A 117 6.38 -4.67 -2.08
N ALA A 118 7.61 -4.84 -2.55
CA ALA A 118 8.53 -5.85 -2.05
C ALA A 118 8.84 -5.66 -0.55
N TYR A 119 9.08 -4.43 -0.13
CA TYR A 119 9.34 -4.11 1.27
C TYR A 119 8.13 -4.38 2.17
N ASN A 120 6.95 -3.97 1.76
CA ASN A 120 5.72 -4.24 2.49
C ASN A 120 5.39 -5.73 2.56
N LEU A 121 5.60 -6.45 1.46
CA LEU A 121 5.43 -7.90 1.42
C LEU A 121 6.40 -8.62 2.35
N TYR A 122 7.67 -8.21 2.35
CA TYR A 122 8.68 -8.73 3.27
C TYR A 122 8.27 -8.50 4.74
N ASN A 123 7.82 -7.31 5.08
CA ASN A 123 7.35 -6.98 6.42
C ASN A 123 6.14 -7.82 6.83
N ILE A 124 5.18 -8.03 5.93
CA ILE A 124 4.01 -8.88 6.19
C ILE A 124 4.44 -10.31 6.45
N VAL A 125 5.30 -10.87 5.63
CA VAL A 125 5.79 -12.25 5.81
C VAL A 125 6.56 -12.38 7.12
N LYS A 126 7.49 -11.45 7.38
CA LYS A 126 8.31 -11.47 8.60
C LYS A 126 7.46 -11.33 9.86
N MET A 127 6.61 -10.31 9.92
CA MET A 127 5.77 -10.06 11.09
C MET A 127 4.66 -11.10 11.24
N GLY A 128 4.09 -11.58 10.14
CA GLY A 128 3.14 -12.67 10.14
C GLY A 128 3.73 -13.97 10.70
N THR A 129 4.96 -14.29 10.33
CA THR A 129 5.68 -15.47 10.87
C THR A 129 5.93 -15.34 12.38
N VAL A 130 6.34 -14.16 12.84
CA VAL A 130 6.54 -13.89 14.27
C VAL A 130 5.23 -14.01 15.04
N LEU A 131 4.15 -13.43 14.52
CA LEU A 131 2.82 -13.50 15.15
C LEU A 131 2.29 -14.93 15.22
N VAL A 132 2.42 -15.70 14.16
CA VAL A 132 2.03 -17.11 14.12
C VAL A 132 2.86 -17.92 15.10
N LYS A 133 4.18 -17.73 15.11
CA LYS A 133 5.07 -18.42 16.04
C LYS A 133 4.73 -18.10 17.51
N SER A 134 4.45 -16.85 17.80
CA SER A 134 4.00 -16.42 19.14
C SER A 134 2.66 -17.06 19.53
N SER A 135 1.75 -17.25 18.60
CA SER A 135 0.47 -17.92 18.82
C SER A 135 0.62 -19.43 19.07
N PHE A 136 1.60 -20.08 18.43
CA PHE A 136 1.86 -21.51 18.62
C PHE A 136 2.62 -21.84 19.90
N LEU A 137 3.41 -20.92 20.44
CA LEU A 137 4.21 -21.11 21.66
C LEU A 137 3.43 -20.87 22.97
N LYS A 138 2.22 -20.38 22.87
CA LYS A 138 1.28 -20.21 23.99
C LYS A 138 0.15 -21.24 23.89
#